data_c86909e69f0b899ad6d5ec194287ca1f
#
_entry.id   c86909e69f0b899ad6d5ec194287ca1f
#
_cell.length_a   1.000
_cell.length_b   1.000
_cell.length_c   1.000
_cell.angle_alpha   90.00
_cell.angle_beta   90.00
_cell.angle_gamma   90.00
#
_symmetry.space_group_name_H-M   'P 1'
#
loop_
_entity.id
_entity.type
_entity.pdbx_description
1 polymer ?
#
loop_
_entity_poly.entity_id
_entity_poly.type
_entity_poly.pdbx_seq_one_letter_code
_entity_poly.pdbx_strand_id
1 'polypeptide(L)'
;MKVIHFCAGLQFCNGMANTARQFVAEELARGDDSRLTNDPAAIAGGVDVVMIHGAWSPVLWKAAKRAKAVGARLYVRPAGSYDPVRLAYHGWKKRLAAFFEHRMLRRADVVLASCAAEAEWIKAYEPKIQKIEITELKRFFKLSQSDKTGQTCFITSKPLHLLYLGRRHPLKGVECLEAAVRDMPEVELRIVSDAEGGELERAWQWCEVLVLPTLSENFGRVVAEALERGKMVITTDGAPAWGDGNDYGGRLIYLKGYLLASPSTRVRLLKEAIEKICK
;
A
#
# COMPACT_ATOMS: atom_id res chain seq x y z
N MET A 1 14.30 -19.16 13.24
CA MET A 1 14.34 -17.97 14.13
C MET A 1 12.99 -17.77 14.78
N LYS A 2 12.95 -17.09 15.94
CA LYS A 2 11.70 -16.70 16.58
C LYS A 2 11.39 -15.24 16.24
N VAL A 3 10.35 -15.03 15.43
CA VAL A 3 10.00 -13.73 14.86
C VAL A 3 8.65 -13.25 15.39
N ILE A 4 8.56 -12.01 15.81
CA ILE A 4 7.28 -11.37 16.18
C ILE A 4 7.00 -10.22 15.24
N HIS A 5 5.88 -10.29 14.53
CA HIS A 5 5.29 -9.17 13.81
C HIS A 5 4.32 -8.44 14.73
N PHE A 6 4.58 -7.16 14.95
CA PHE A 6 3.74 -6.33 15.81
C PHE A 6 2.96 -5.32 14.96
N CYS A 7 1.64 -5.39 15.02
CA CYS A 7 0.74 -4.49 14.30
C CYS A 7 -0.40 -4.03 15.22
N ALA A 8 -0.49 -2.73 15.49
CA ALA A 8 -1.48 -2.17 16.40
C ALA A 8 -2.94 -2.32 15.91
N GLY A 9 -3.14 -2.40 14.61
CA GLY A 9 -4.47 -2.45 13.98
C GLY A 9 -4.88 -3.84 13.49
N LEU A 10 -4.57 -4.90 14.22
CA LEU A 10 -4.87 -6.29 13.82
C LEU A 10 -6.36 -6.59 13.68
N GLN A 11 -7.21 -5.90 14.45
CA GLN A 11 -8.67 -6.06 14.39
C GLN A 11 -9.28 -5.52 13.10
N PHE A 12 -8.51 -4.77 12.31
CA PHE A 12 -8.97 -4.22 11.04
C PHE A 12 -8.40 -5.03 9.88
N CYS A 13 -9.22 -5.44 8.93
CA CYS A 13 -8.79 -5.97 7.66
C CYS A 13 -8.24 -4.83 6.78
N ASN A 14 -7.06 -4.36 7.09
CA ASN A 14 -6.38 -3.31 6.33
C ASN A 14 -5.12 -3.83 5.64
N GLY A 15 -4.66 -3.12 4.61
CA GLY A 15 -3.51 -3.51 3.80
C GLY A 15 -2.22 -3.73 4.60
N MET A 16 -2.07 -3.05 5.76
CA MET A 16 -0.90 -3.21 6.63
C MET A 16 -0.93 -4.54 7.38
N ALA A 17 -2.07 -4.88 7.99
CA ALA A 17 -2.26 -6.15 8.69
C ALA A 17 -2.17 -7.34 7.72
N ASN A 18 -2.75 -7.21 6.52
CA ASN A 18 -2.66 -8.25 5.48
C ASN A 18 -1.22 -8.47 5.02
N THR A 19 -0.43 -7.40 4.84
CA THR A 19 0.99 -7.54 4.53
C THR A 19 1.75 -8.20 5.69
N ALA A 20 1.45 -7.86 6.94
CA ALA A 20 2.07 -8.52 8.09
C ALA A 20 1.78 -10.02 8.14
N ARG A 21 0.54 -10.43 7.82
CA ARG A 21 0.16 -11.85 7.70
C ARG A 21 0.93 -12.56 6.59
N GLN A 22 1.19 -11.90 5.46
CA GLN A 22 2.00 -12.48 4.38
C GLN A 22 3.46 -12.72 4.79
N PHE A 23 4.07 -11.78 5.53
CA PHE A 23 5.41 -12.00 6.09
C PHE A 23 5.42 -13.21 7.02
N VAL A 24 4.46 -13.30 7.95
CA VAL A 24 4.34 -14.45 8.86
C VAL A 24 4.19 -15.77 8.09
N ALA A 25 3.32 -15.79 7.07
CA ALA A 25 3.11 -17.00 6.27
C ALA A 25 4.39 -17.42 5.52
N GLU A 26 5.14 -16.47 4.97
CA GLU A 26 6.41 -16.73 4.28
C GLU A 26 7.48 -17.28 5.26
N GLU A 27 7.55 -16.73 6.47
CA GLU A 27 8.52 -17.15 7.48
C GLU A 27 8.18 -18.54 8.04
N LEU A 28 6.91 -18.82 8.30
CA LEU A 28 6.44 -20.15 8.70
C LEU A 28 6.76 -21.19 7.62
N ALA A 29 6.58 -20.85 6.34
CA ALA A 29 6.92 -21.74 5.22
C ALA A 29 8.43 -22.02 5.12
N ARG A 30 9.29 -21.14 5.64
CA ARG A 30 10.75 -21.35 5.76
C ARG A 30 11.15 -22.13 7.02
N GLY A 31 10.21 -22.46 7.89
CA GLY A 31 10.47 -23.15 9.16
C GLY A 31 10.82 -22.23 10.33
N ASP A 32 10.60 -20.93 10.23
CA ASP A 32 10.74 -20.00 11.34
C ASP A 32 9.55 -20.11 12.31
N ASP A 33 9.75 -19.82 13.61
CA ASP A 33 8.67 -19.63 14.58
C ASP A 33 8.19 -18.17 14.50
N SER A 34 7.25 -17.91 13.61
CA SER A 34 6.75 -16.55 13.35
C SER A 34 5.30 -16.39 13.79
N ARG A 35 4.99 -15.23 14.38
CA ARG A 35 3.62 -14.91 14.80
C ARG A 35 3.32 -13.40 14.73
N LEU A 36 2.03 -13.10 14.57
CA LEU A 36 1.50 -11.75 14.53
C LEU A 36 0.77 -11.43 15.85
N THR A 37 1.04 -10.24 16.41
CA THR A 37 0.40 -9.79 17.66
C THR A 37 0.16 -8.29 17.68
N ASN A 38 -0.73 -7.84 18.54
CA ASN A 38 -0.91 -6.43 18.94
C ASN A 38 -0.66 -6.21 20.44
N ASP A 39 -0.27 -7.27 21.16
CA ASP A 39 0.07 -7.19 22.57
C ASP A 39 1.59 -7.06 22.77
N PRO A 40 2.09 -5.92 23.30
CA PRO A 40 3.50 -5.77 23.59
C PRO A 40 4.02 -6.80 24.62
N ALA A 41 3.16 -7.38 25.48
CA ALA A 41 3.58 -8.37 26.46
C ALA A 41 4.06 -9.68 25.79
N ALA A 42 3.59 -9.97 24.57
CA ALA A 42 4.04 -11.10 23.80
C ALA A 42 5.53 -11.03 23.37
N ILE A 43 6.15 -9.83 23.41
CA ILE A 43 7.57 -9.63 23.16
C ILE A 43 8.32 -9.97 24.45
N ALA A 44 8.82 -11.19 24.56
CA ALA A 44 9.50 -11.74 25.73
C ALA A 44 10.92 -12.23 25.40
N GLY A 45 11.68 -12.68 26.40
CA GLY A 45 13.02 -13.24 26.18
C GLY A 45 13.01 -14.41 25.20
N GLY A 46 14.11 -14.58 24.45
CA GLY A 46 14.26 -15.61 23.42
C GLY A 46 13.60 -15.29 22.07
N VAL A 47 13.13 -14.06 21.86
CA VAL A 47 12.70 -13.56 20.54
C VAL A 47 13.93 -13.02 19.81
N ASP A 48 14.19 -13.51 18.60
CA ASP A 48 15.34 -13.10 17.78
C ASP A 48 15.07 -11.79 17.05
N VAL A 49 13.84 -11.65 16.51
CA VAL A 49 13.44 -10.50 15.65
C VAL A 49 12.06 -9.99 16.04
N VAL A 50 11.94 -8.67 16.13
CA VAL A 50 10.64 -7.99 16.22
C VAL A 50 10.50 -7.04 15.03
N MET A 51 9.47 -7.25 14.21
CA MET A 51 9.10 -6.38 13.10
C MET A 51 7.86 -5.55 13.45
N ILE A 52 8.01 -4.25 13.54
CA ILE A 52 6.92 -3.32 13.82
C ILE A 52 6.32 -2.82 12.51
N HIS A 53 5.00 -2.96 12.36
CA HIS A 53 4.25 -2.47 11.22
C HIS A 53 3.47 -1.21 11.59
N GLY A 54 3.82 -0.09 10.96
CA GLY A 54 3.17 1.21 11.15
C GLY A 54 4.04 2.24 11.86
N ALA A 55 3.41 3.37 12.18
CA ALA A 55 4.03 4.54 12.78
C ALA A 55 3.00 5.32 13.62
N TRP A 56 3.44 6.34 14.34
CA TRP A 56 2.61 7.34 15.03
C TRP A 56 1.70 6.78 16.13
N SER A 57 2.10 5.69 16.80
CA SER A 57 1.28 5.07 17.83
C SER A 57 2.09 4.75 19.09
N PRO A 58 1.62 5.17 20.29
CA PRO A 58 2.28 4.87 21.55
C PRO A 58 2.53 3.38 21.77
N VAL A 59 1.62 2.51 21.32
CA VAL A 59 1.77 1.08 21.50
C VAL A 59 2.92 0.51 20.63
N LEU A 60 3.17 1.08 19.45
CA LEU A 60 4.32 0.72 18.62
C LEU A 60 5.63 1.13 19.28
N TRP A 61 5.70 2.34 19.86
CA TRP A 61 6.88 2.79 20.59
C TRP A 61 7.15 1.93 21.82
N LYS A 62 6.11 1.50 22.55
CA LYS A 62 6.21 0.57 23.67
C LYS A 62 6.74 -0.80 23.20
N ALA A 63 6.23 -1.33 22.09
CA ALA A 63 6.70 -2.58 21.48
C ALA A 63 8.18 -2.47 21.07
N ALA A 64 8.59 -1.38 20.41
CA ALA A 64 9.97 -1.11 20.02
C ALA A 64 10.91 -1.04 21.23
N LYS A 65 10.49 -0.34 22.30
CA LYS A 65 11.26 -0.29 23.56
C LYS A 65 11.45 -1.67 24.16
N ARG A 66 10.38 -2.50 24.15
CA ARG A 66 10.40 -3.84 24.70
C ARG A 66 11.29 -4.78 23.87
N ALA A 67 11.22 -4.71 22.54
CA ALA A 67 12.10 -5.47 21.65
C ALA A 67 13.59 -5.27 21.98
N LYS A 68 14.00 -4.02 22.13
CA LYS A 68 15.39 -3.69 22.51
C LYS A 68 15.73 -4.12 23.94
N ALA A 69 14.77 -4.10 24.86
CA ALA A 69 14.98 -4.53 26.25
C ALA A 69 15.22 -6.06 26.38
N VAL A 70 14.62 -6.87 25.47
CA VAL A 70 14.83 -8.32 25.43
C VAL A 70 15.98 -8.76 24.51
N GLY A 71 16.72 -7.80 23.91
CA GLY A 71 17.86 -8.05 23.04
C GLY A 71 17.48 -8.47 21.61
N ALA A 72 16.21 -8.38 21.21
CA ALA A 72 15.78 -8.72 19.86
C ALA A 72 16.25 -7.67 18.83
N ARG A 73 16.53 -8.11 17.60
CA ARG A 73 16.73 -7.21 16.45
C ARG A 73 15.42 -6.52 16.12
N LEU A 74 15.46 -5.21 15.98
CA LEU A 74 14.29 -4.38 15.75
C LEU A 74 14.21 -3.96 14.28
N TYR A 75 13.18 -4.41 13.59
CA TYR A 75 12.79 -3.94 12.26
C TYR A 75 11.58 -3.03 12.37
N VAL A 76 11.57 -1.93 11.63
CA VAL A 76 10.43 -1.01 11.57
C VAL A 76 10.01 -0.83 10.13
N ARG A 77 8.73 -1.11 9.82
CA ARG A 77 8.12 -0.89 8.51
C ARG A 77 7.03 0.17 8.61
N PRO A 78 7.32 1.43 8.25
CA PRO A 78 6.40 2.56 8.44
C PRO A 78 5.18 2.54 7.52
N ALA A 79 5.26 1.82 6.40
CA ALA A 79 4.16 1.64 5.44
C ALA A 79 3.60 2.97 4.89
N GLY A 80 4.49 3.85 4.39
CA GLY A 80 4.16 5.13 3.78
C GLY A 80 3.82 6.24 4.76
N SER A 81 4.08 6.05 6.05
CA SER A 81 3.70 7.02 7.09
C SER A 81 4.51 8.33 7.05
N TYR A 82 5.64 8.33 6.35
CA TYR A 82 6.53 9.52 6.19
C TYR A 82 6.42 10.15 4.79
N ASP A 83 5.46 9.73 3.98
CA ASP A 83 5.09 10.42 2.74
C ASP A 83 4.80 11.90 3.06
N PRO A 84 5.41 12.87 2.34
CA PRO A 84 5.23 14.29 2.57
C PRO A 84 3.76 14.74 2.59
N VAL A 85 2.93 14.17 1.72
CA VAL A 85 1.49 14.46 1.67
C VAL A 85 0.81 13.99 2.96
N ARG A 86 1.16 12.80 3.45
CA ARG A 86 0.65 12.29 4.74
C ARG A 86 1.21 13.02 5.94
N LEU A 87 2.46 13.47 5.89
CA LEU A 87 3.04 14.26 6.97
C LEU A 87 2.34 15.59 7.15
N ALA A 88 1.97 16.25 6.04
CA ALA A 88 1.22 17.50 6.06
C ALA A 88 -0.19 17.31 6.63
N TYR A 89 -0.82 16.15 6.39
CA TYR A 89 -2.16 15.84 6.89
C TYR A 89 -2.14 15.61 8.41
N HIS A 90 -2.87 16.44 9.17
CA HIS A 90 -2.82 16.50 10.65
C HIS A 90 -1.41 16.69 11.24
N GLY A 91 -0.56 17.46 10.58
CA GLY A 91 0.86 17.63 10.91
C GLY A 91 1.14 18.09 12.34
N TRP A 92 0.25 18.89 12.96
CA TRP A 92 0.44 19.37 14.33
C TRP A 92 0.47 18.23 15.37
N LYS A 93 -0.40 17.20 15.22
CA LYS A 93 -0.39 16.02 16.11
C LYS A 93 0.91 15.22 15.97
N LYS A 94 1.40 15.07 14.73
CA LYS A 94 2.65 14.39 14.43
C LYS A 94 3.86 15.13 15.01
N ARG A 95 3.85 16.47 14.99
CA ARG A 95 4.92 17.28 15.60
C ARG A 95 5.06 17.01 17.09
N LEU A 96 3.94 16.87 17.84
CA LEU A 96 3.96 16.51 19.26
C LEU A 96 4.51 15.10 19.49
N ALA A 97 4.21 14.17 18.61
CA ALA A 97 4.64 12.78 18.69
C ALA A 97 6.04 12.52 18.11
N ALA A 98 6.60 13.49 17.39
CA ALA A 98 7.85 13.32 16.63
C ALA A 98 9.05 12.83 17.46
N PHE A 99 9.18 13.27 18.69
CA PHE A 99 10.27 12.83 19.57
C PHE A 99 10.30 11.31 19.75
N PHE A 100 9.13 10.71 19.99
CA PHE A 100 9.03 9.26 20.19
C PHE A 100 9.25 8.52 18.89
N GLU A 101 8.75 9.06 17.78
CA GLU A 101 8.89 8.48 16.45
C GLU A 101 10.35 8.47 15.99
N HIS A 102 11.07 9.60 16.11
CA HIS A 102 12.50 9.69 15.84
C HIS A 102 13.30 8.72 16.71
N ARG A 103 12.93 8.60 18.00
CA ARG A 103 13.60 7.67 18.92
C ARG A 103 13.39 6.21 18.53
N MET A 104 12.20 5.83 18.04
CA MET A 104 11.92 4.48 17.55
C MET A 104 12.77 4.18 16.32
N LEU A 105 12.79 5.08 15.34
CA LEU A 105 13.53 4.90 14.08
C LEU A 105 15.05 4.80 14.31
N ARG A 106 15.62 5.64 15.16
CA ARG A 106 17.07 5.60 15.50
C ARG A 106 17.48 4.32 16.22
N ARG A 107 16.54 3.65 16.90
CA ARG A 107 16.79 2.40 17.61
C ARG A 107 16.57 1.17 16.76
N ALA A 108 15.92 1.32 15.62
CA ALA A 108 15.73 0.24 14.66
C ALA A 108 17.09 -0.22 14.10
N ASP A 109 17.32 -1.52 14.08
CA ASP A 109 18.48 -2.09 13.41
C ASP A 109 18.31 -1.99 11.89
N VAL A 110 17.05 -2.07 11.42
CA VAL A 110 16.68 -1.90 10.01
C VAL A 110 15.32 -1.21 9.91
N VAL A 111 15.19 -0.26 8.99
CA VAL A 111 13.89 0.31 8.58
C VAL A 111 13.56 -0.18 7.18
N LEU A 112 12.36 -0.77 6.99
CA LEU A 112 11.94 -1.36 5.74
C LEU A 112 11.07 -0.39 4.94
N ALA A 113 11.50 -0.05 3.75
CA ALA A 113 10.75 0.71 2.75
C ALA A 113 10.12 -0.25 1.72
N SER A 114 8.98 0.11 1.15
CA SER A 114 8.30 -0.68 0.12
C SER A 114 8.75 -0.31 -1.30
N CYS A 115 9.43 0.84 -1.46
CA CYS A 115 9.98 1.32 -2.73
C CYS A 115 11.05 2.39 -2.48
N ALA A 116 11.77 2.79 -3.53
CA ALA A 116 12.83 3.79 -3.45
C ALA A 116 12.32 5.15 -2.92
N ALA A 117 11.16 5.62 -3.39
CA ALA A 117 10.58 6.87 -2.93
C ALA A 117 10.28 6.85 -1.41
N GLU A 118 9.76 5.74 -0.88
CA GLU A 118 9.55 5.61 0.57
C GLU A 118 10.88 5.61 1.33
N ALA A 119 11.93 5.00 0.78
CA ALA A 119 13.26 5.03 1.41
C ALA A 119 13.82 6.46 1.51
N GLU A 120 13.63 7.27 0.48
CA GLU A 120 14.00 8.69 0.48
C GLU A 120 13.18 9.49 1.52
N TRP A 121 11.87 9.29 1.60
CA TRP A 121 11.02 9.94 2.59
C TRP A 121 11.41 9.58 4.02
N ILE A 122 11.71 8.30 4.28
CA ILE A 122 12.19 7.82 5.57
C ILE A 122 13.51 8.51 5.92
N LYS A 123 14.45 8.56 4.97
CA LYS A 123 15.76 9.18 5.17
C LYS A 123 15.66 10.69 5.39
N ALA A 124 14.79 11.37 4.65
CA ALA A 124 14.53 12.80 4.83
C ALA A 124 13.90 13.10 6.19
N TYR A 125 12.98 12.24 6.67
CA TYR A 125 12.34 12.39 7.97
C TYR A 125 13.31 12.15 9.15
N GLU A 126 14.13 11.08 9.09
CA GLU A 126 15.13 10.76 10.12
C GLU A 126 16.48 10.39 9.50
N PRO A 127 17.37 11.37 9.32
CA PRO A 127 18.69 11.14 8.69
C PRO A 127 19.63 10.20 9.47
N LYS A 128 19.37 10.00 10.78
CA LYS A 128 20.22 9.20 11.68
C LYS A 128 19.84 7.72 11.75
N ILE A 129 19.00 7.24 10.83
CA ILE A 129 18.68 5.80 10.71
C ILE A 129 19.94 5.04 10.31
N GLN A 130 20.20 3.92 11.01
CA GLN A 130 21.38 3.08 10.77
C GLN A 130 21.33 2.39 9.41
N LYS A 131 20.19 1.78 9.06
CA LYS A 131 20.02 1.02 7.82
C LYS A 131 18.59 1.13 7.30
N ILE A 132 18.44 1.41 6.00
CA ILE A 132 17.17 1.32 5.28
C ILE A 132 17.31 0.22 4.23
N GLU A 133 16.35 -0.68 4.17
CA GLU A 133 16.26 -1.74 3.15
C GLU A 133 14.94 -1.60 2.40
N ILE A 134 14.97 -1.87 1.09
CA ILE A 134 13.76 -1.92 0.28
C ILE A 134 13.24 -3.35 0.29
N THR A 135 12.00 -3.50 0.70
CA THR A 135 11.29 -4.78 0.70
C THR A 135 10.39 -4.88 -0.52
N GLU A 136 10.69 -5.81 -1.39
CA GLU A 136 9.90 -6.06 -2.59
C GLU A 136 8.56 -6.74 -2.25
N LEU A 137 7.55 -5.94 -1.92
CA LEU A 137 6.22 -6.46 -1.58
C LEU A 137 5.52 -7.12 -2.79
N LYS A 138 5.94 -6.80 -4.00
CA LYS A 138 5.43 -7.41 -5.24
C LYS A 138 5.64 -8.92 -5.26
N ARG A 139 6.66 -9.45 -4.57
CA ARG A 139 6.93 -10.90 -4.46
C ARG A 139 5.80 -11.72 -3.83
N PHE A 140 4.94 -11.08 -3.05
CA PHE A 140 3.78 -11.75 -2.44
C PHE A 140 2.63 -12.00 -3.43
N PHE A 141 2.75 -11.53 -4.67
CA PHE A 141 1.73 -11.63 -5.69
C PHE A 141 2.30 -12.32 -6.93
N LYS A 142 1.45 -13.11 -7.60
CA LYS A 142 1.81 -13.75 -8.87
C LYS A 142 1.66 -12.76 -10.03
N LEU A 143 2.56 -11.79 -10.08
CA LEU A 143 2.56 -10.76 -11.14
C LEU A 143 3.27 -11.31 -12.38
N SER A 144 2.52 -11.76 -13.38
CA SER A 144 3.09 -12.16 -14.66
C SER A 144 3.64 -10.94 -15.39
N GLN A 145 4.95 -10.96 -15.70
CA GLN A 145 5.59 -9.95 -16.56
C GLN A 145 5.43 -10.28 -18.05
N SER A 146 4.98 -11.50 -18.36
CA SER A 146 4.97 -12.02 -19.71
C SER A 146 3.74 -12.85 -20.03
N ASP A 147 2.60 -12.20 -20.22
CA ASP A 147 1.70 -12.73 -21.22
C ASP A 147 2.03 -12.07 -22.57
N LYS A 148 3.22 -12.47 -23.13
CA LYS A 148 3.53 -12.28 -24.55
C LYS A 148 2.59 -13.05 -25.47
N THR A 149 1.60 -13.74 -24.91
CA THR A 149 0.55 -14.46 -25.62
C THR A 149 -0.59 -13.55 -26.03
N GLY A 150 -0.36 -12.24 -26.30
CA GLY A 150 -1.38 -11.43 -27.00
C GLY A 150 -2.82 -11.50 -26.46
N GLN A 151 -3.03 -12.00 -25.25
CA GLN A 151 -4.28 -11.84 -24.55
C GLN A 151 -4.35 -10.38 -24.07
N THR A 152 -4.57 -9.49 -25.01
CA THR A 152 -5.26 -8.24 -24.76
C THR A 152 -6.40 -8.60 -23.81
N CYS A 153 -6.48 -7.98 -22.64
CA CYS A 153 -7.72 -7.99 -21.86
C CYS A 153 -8.80 -7.52 -22.82
N PHE A 154 -9.55 -8.47 -23.42
CA PHE A 154 -10.69 -8.11 -24.25
C PHE A 154 -11.70 -7.52 -23.30
N ILE A 155 -11.78 -6.20 -23.29
CA ILE A 155 -12.88 -5.49 -22.70
C ILE A 155 -14.08 -5.81 -23.60
N THR A 156 -14.95 -6.67 -23.11
CA THR A 156 -16.07 -7.20 -23.87
C THR A 156 -17.39 -6.59 -23.44
N SER A 157 -17.40 -5.94 -22.27
CA SER A 157 -18.63 -5.35 -21.74
C SER A 157 -18.86 -3.93 -22.25
N LYS A 158 -20.09 -3.64 -22.58
CA LYS A 158 -20.61 -2.27 -22.70
C LYS A 158 -21.82 -2.16 -21.79
N PRO A 159 -21.76 -1.34 -20.75
CA PRO A 159 -20.68 -0.38 -20.37
C PRO A 159 -19.42 -1.03 -19.83
N LEU A 160 -18.27 -0.32 -19.93
CA LEU A 160 -17.00 -0.67 -19.31
C LEU A 160 -17.12 -0.63 -17.77
N HIS A 161 -16.74 -1.71 -17.10
CA HIS A 161 -16.90 -1.83 -15.65
C HIS A 161 -15.64 -1.37 -14.90
N LEU A 162 -15.73 -0.22 -14.28
CA LEU A 162 -14.66 0.34 -13.43
C LEU A 162 -14.91 0.04 -11.96
N LEU A 163 -13.88 -0.39 -11.25
CA LEU A 163 -13.91 -0.61 -9.81
C LEU A 163 -12.95 0.36 -9.11
N TYR A 164 -13.45 1.06 -8.13
CA TYR A 164 -12.62 1.62 -7.06
C TYR A 164 -12.79 0.76 -5.81
N LEU A 165 -11.67 0.31 -5.23
CA LEU A 165 -11.66 -0.51 -4.02
C LEU A 165 -10.81 0.15 -2.94
N GLY A 166 -11.46 0.60 -1.87
CA GLY A 166 -10.79 1.24 -0.74
C GLY A 166 -11.66 2.27 -0.03
N ARG A 167 -11.21 2.74 1.12
CA ARG A 167 -11.93 3.74 1.92
C ARG A 167 -12.06 5.06 1.18
N ARG A 168 -13.22 5.71 1.32
CA ARG A 168 -13.36 7.11 0.91
C ARG A 168 -12.53 8.01 1.83
N HIS A 169 -11.55 8.68 1.26
CA HIS A 169 -10.68 9.62 1.99
C HIS A 169 -10.11 10.64 0.98
N PRO A 170 -9.91 11.92 1.34
CA PRO A 170 -9.43 12.95 0.43
C PRO A 170 -8.13 12.58 -0.31
N LEU A 171 -7.22 11.86 0.36
CA LEU A 171 -5.97 11.39 -0.27
C LEU A 171 -6.17 10.21 -1.26
N LYS A 172 -7.40 9.71 -1.43
CA LYS A 172 -7.70 8.61 -2.35
C LYS A 172 -8.28 9.06 -3.68
N GLY A 173 -8.65 10.35 -3.80
CA GLY A 173 -9.04 10.97 -5.06
C GLY A 173 -10.33 10.44 -5.69
N VAL A 174 -11.21 9.80 -4.90
CA VAL A 174 -12.46 9.19 -5.38
C VAL A 174 -13.36 10.23 -6.05
N GLU A 175 -13.41 11.43 -5.51
CA GLU A 175 -14.21 12.54 -6.02
C GLU A 175 -13.78 12.94 -7.44
N CYS A 176 -12.47 12.89 -7.74
CA CYS A 176 -11.97 13.14 -9.09
C CYS A 176 -12.38 12.03 -10.07
N LEU A 177 -12.43 10.78 -9.61
CA LEU A 177 -12.88 9.65 -10.42
C LEU A 177 -14.39 9.77 -10.72
N GLU A 178 -15.21 10.02 -9.71
CA GLU A 178 -16.66 10.23 -9.89
C GLU A 178 -16.94 11.39 -10.88
N ALA A 179 -16.18 12.47 -10.75
CA ALA A 179 -16.30 13.60 -11.68
C ALA A 179 -15.83 13.25 -13.11
N ALA A 180 -14.81 12.41 -13.25
CA ALA A 180 -14.29 12.02 -14.56
C ALA A 180 -15.28 11.17 -15.38
N VAL A 181 -16.06 10.31 -14.70
CA VAL A 181 -16.99 9.38 -15.37
C VAL A 181 -18.43 9.89 -15.46
N ARG A 182 -18.74 11.02 -14.86
CA ARG A 182 -20.12 11.55 -14.76
C ARG A 182 -20.87 11.61 -16.09
N ASP A 183 -20.18 12.01 -17.14
CA ASP A 183 -20.74 12.22 -18.47
C ASP A 183 -20.24 11.16 -19.47
N MET A 184 -20.00 9.92 -18.98
CA MET A 184 -19.52 8.77 -19.77
C MET A 184 -20.54 7.62 -19.71
N PRO A 185 -21.58 7.62 -20.55
CA PRO A 185 -22.61 6.59 -20.54
C PRO A 185 -22.09 5.18 -20.87
N GLU A 186 -20.93 5.10 -21.52
CA GLU A 186 -20.22 3.86 -21.83
C GLU A 186 -19.46 3.25 -20.66
N VAL A 187 -19.54 3.86 -19.45
CA VAL A 187 -18.79 3.45 -18.25
C VAL A 187 -19.75 3.23 -17.08
N GLU A 188 -19.59 2.13 -16.37
CA GLU A 188 -20.23 1.89 -15.06
C GLU A 188 -19.16 1.87 -13.98
N LEU A 189 -19.29 2.76 -12.96
CA LEU A 189 -18.36 2.83 -11.84
C LEU A 189 -18.99 2.22 -10.58
N ARG A 190 -18.27 1.27 -9.95
CA ARG A 190 -18.56 0.81 -8.59
C ARG A 190 -17.49 1.25 -7.62
N ILE A 191 -17.94 1.80 -6.50
CA ILE A 191 -17.08 2.19 -5.38
C ILE A 191 -17.37 1.26 -4.22
N VAL A 192 -16.37 0.48 -3.85
CA VAL A 192 -16.48 -0.54 -2.81
C VAL A 192 -15.52 -0.19 -1.67
N SER A 193 -16.08 -0.01 -0.47
CA SER A 193 -15.34 0.27 0.75
C SER A 193 -15.59 -0.84 1.75
N ASP A 194 -14.53 -1.31 2.41
CA ASP A 194 -14.58 -2.27 3.53
C ASP A 194 -15.31 -3.61 3.21
N ALA A 195 -15.38 -3.99 1.91
CA ALA A 195 -15.94 -5.28 1.51
C ALA A 195 -14.99 -6.44 1.81
N GLU A 196 -15.56 -7.55 2.24
CA GLU A 196 -14.85 -8.78 2.57
C GLU A 196 -15.55 -10.02 1.97
N GLY A 197 -14.80 -11.12 1.87
CA GLY A 197 -15.35 -12.41 1.47
C GLY A 197 -16.07 -12.36 0.12
N GLY A 198 -17.28 -12.87 0.06
CA GLY A 198 -18.05 -13.01 -1.16
C GLY A 198 -18.44 -11.70 -1.86
N GLU A 199 -18.57 -10.60 -1.12
CA GLU A 199 -18.83 -9.28 -1.71
C GLU A 199 -17.63 -8.76 -2.47
N LEU A 200 -16.45 -8.86 -1.87
CA LEU A 200 -15.18 -8.51 -2.52
C LEU A 200 -14.95 -9.33 -3.79
N GLU A 201 -15.20 -10.64 -3.72
CA GLU A 201 -15.01 -11.52 -4.87
C GLU A 201 -16.00 -11.20 -6.01
N ARG A 202 -17.26 -10.89 -5.70
CA ARG A 202 -18.24 -10.43 -6.70
C ARG A 202 -17.82 -9.11 -7.37
N ALA A 203 -17.22 -8.18 -6.58
CA ALA A 203 -16.70 -6.94 -7.14
C ALA A 203 -15.53 -7.19 -8.11
N TRP A 204 -14.63 -8.11 -7.78
CA TRP A 204 -13.54 -8.53 -8.66
C TRP A 204 -14.01 -9.25 -9.92
N GLN A 205 -15.01 -10.11 -9.83
CA GLN A 205 -15.58 -10.81 -11.00
C GLN A 205 -16.26 -9.83 -11.96
N TRP A 206 -16.95 -8.84 -11.42
CA TRP A 206 -17.65 -7.83 -12.20
C TRP A 206 -16.70 -6.84 -12.89
N CYS A 207 -15.60 -6.47 -12.28
CA CYS A 207 -14.74 -5.40 -12.75
C CYS A 207 -13.83 -5.85 -13.92
N GLU A 208 -13.57 -4.94 -14.85
CA GLU A 208 -12.58 -5.08 -15.92
C GLU A 208 -11.36 -4.21 -15.64
N VAL A 209 -11.56 -3.02 -15.08
CA VAL A 209 -10.50 -2.06 -14.78
C VAL A 209 -10.58 -1.61 -13.32
N LEU A 210 -9.50 -1.75 -12.59
CA LEU A 210 -9.34 -1.10 -11.29
C LEU A 210 -8.84 0.32 -11.50
N VAL A 211 -9.46 1.30 -10.86
CA VAL A 211 -8.98 2.69 -10.85
C VAL A 211 -8.60 3.09 -9.43
N LEU A 212 -7.33 3.41 -9.21
CA LEU A 212 -6.80 3.90 -7.93
C LEU A 212 -6.22 5.31 -8.10
N PRO A 213 -7.05 6.39 -8.06
CA PRO A 213 -6.65 7.76 -8.36
C PRO A 213 -6.01 8.45 -7.13
N THR A 214 -5.14 7.76 -6.44
CA THR A 214 -4.62 8.16 -5.13
C THR A 214 -3.62 9.31 -5.21
N LEU A 215 -3.62 10.16 -4.18
CA LEU A 215 -2.61 11.20 -3.94
C LEU A 215 -1.52 10.75 -2.98
N SER A 216 -1.77 9.70 -2.23
CA SER A 216 -0.81 9.09 -1.31
C SER A 216 -1.19 7.65 -1.03
N GLU A 217 -0.37 6.77 -1.55
CA GLU A 217 -0.43 5.33 -1.29
C GLU A 217 0.98 4.81 -1.06
N ASN A 218 1.15 3.86 -0.19
CA ASN A 218 2.45 3.24 -0.03
C ASN A 218 2.70 2.22 -1.15
N PHE A 219 2.11 1.03 -0.99
CA PHE A 219 2.25 -0.04 -1.97
C PHE A 219 1.03 -0.17 -2.88
N GLY A 220 -0.20 0.14 -2.37
CA GLY A 220 -1.42 -0.04 -3.16
C GLY A 220 -1.69 -1.51 -3.44
N ARG A 221 -1.91 -2.32 -2.39
CA ARG A 221 -2.17 -3.77 -2.52
C ARG A 221 -3.22 -4.11 -3.57
N VAL A 222 -4.27 -3.29 -3.66
CA VAL A 222 -5.36 -3.50 -4.63
C VAL A 222 -4.88 -3.48 -6.08
N VAL A 223 -3.79 -2.74 -6.38
CA VAL A 223 -3.15 -2.76 -7.71
C VAL A 223 -2.54 -4.14 -7.98
N ALA A 224 -1.80 -4.68 -7.01
CA ALA A 224 -1.23 -6.02 -7.13
C ALA A 224 -2.32 -7.10 -7.27
N GLU A 225 -3.38 -6.99 -6.46
CA GLU A 225 -4.53 -7.90 -6.47
C GLU A 225 -5.29 -7.86 -7.81
N ALA A 226 -5.43 -6.69 -8.43
CA ALA A 226 -6.02 -6.52 -9.75
C ALA A 226 -5.15 -7.16 -10.85
N LEU A 227 -3.85 -6.85 -10.86
CA LEU A 227 -2.91 -7.39 -11.83
C LEU A 227 -2.77 -8.92 -11.72
N GLU A 228 -2.77 -9.48 -10.51
CA GLU A 228 -2.76 -10.93 -10.27
C GLU A 228 -4.02 -11.62 -10.85
N ARG A 229 -5.16 -10.91 -10.84
CA ARG A 229 -6.43 -11.36 -11.45
C ARG A 229 -6.53 -11.05 -12.95
N GLY A 230 -5.46 -10.55 -13.57
CA GLY A 230 -5.45 -10.21 -14.99
C GLY A 230 -6.26 -8.97 -15.36
N LYS A 231 -6.65 -8.13 -14.38
CA LYS A 231 -7.42 -6.91 -14.63
C LYS A 231 -6.52 -5.78 -15.13
N MET A 232 -7.10 -4.85 -15.88
CA MET A 232 -6.43 -3.57 -16.16
C MET A 232 -6.44 -2.67 -14.93
N VAL A 233 -5.44 -1.80 -14.84
CA VAL A 233 -5.28 -0.88 -13.72
C VAL A 233 -4.96 0.52 -14.23
N ILE A 234 -5.65 1.52 -13.71
CA ILE A 234 -5.25 2.93 -13.80
C ILE A 234 -4.83 3.37 -12.40
N THR A 235 -3.58 3.80 -12.25
CA THR A 235 -3.10 4.40 -11.00
C THR A 235 -2.23 5.64 -11.27
N THR A 236 -1.72 6.28 -10.23
CA THR A 236 -1.11 7.61 -10.31
C THR A 236 0.27 7.62 -9.66
N ASP A 237 1.01 8.71 -9.86
CA ASP A 237 2.28 8.97 -9.17
C ASP A 237 2.15 9.19 -7.65
N GLY A 238 0.92 9.23 -7.13
CA GLY A 238 0.63 9.06 -5.71
C GLY A 238 0.83 7.63 -5.19
N ALA A 239 1.08 6.64 -6.07
CA ALA A 239 1.42 5.26 -5.74
C ALA A 239 2.81 4.89 -6.32
N PRO A 240 3.91 5.42 -5.76
CA PRO A 240 5.24 5.36 -6.37
C PRO A 240 5.82 3.95 -6.50
N ALA A 241 5.34 2.98 -5.74
CA ALA A 241 5.75 1.58 -5.88
C ALA A 241 5.42 0.97 -7.27
N TRP A 242 4.55 1.61 -8.06
CA TRP A 242 4.12 1.19 -9.39
C TRP A 242 4.72 2.03 -10.52
N GLY A 243 5.54 3.02 -10.19
CA GLY A 243 6.19 3.93 -11.15
C GLY A 243 7.53 3.44 -11.69
N ASP A 244 7.84 2.15 -11.60
CA ASP A 244 9.10 1.54 -12.04
C ASP A 244 9.22 1.35 -13.56
N GLY A 245 8.22 1.75 -14.32
CA GLY A 245 8.17 1.65 -15.78
C GLY A 245 7.68 0.30 -16.31
N ASN A 246 7.35 -0.65 -15.45
CA ASN A 246 6.74 -1.90 -15.86
C ASN A 246 5.24 -1.71 -16.13
N ASP A 247 4.78 -2.04 -17.32
CA ASP A 247 3.37 -1.93 -17.73
C ASP A 247 2.56 -3.22 -17.54
N TYR A 248 3.22 -4.30 -17.08
CA TYR A 248 2.59 -5.60 -16.84
C TYR A 248 1.83 -6.15 -18.06
N GLY A 249 2.45 -6.03 -19.25
CA GLY A 249 1.86 -6.47 -20.51
C GLY A 249 0.74 -5.53 -21.01
N GLY A 250 0.88 -4.23 -20.78
CA GLY A 250 -0.08 -3.19 -21.18
C GLY A 250 -1.27 -3.06 -20.23
N ARG A 251 -1.25 -3.77 -19.09
CA ARG A 251 -2.37 -3.74 -18.12
C ARG A 251 -2.27 -2.63 -17.09
N LEU A 252 -1.15 -1.94 -16.98
CA LEU A 252 -0.97 -0.83 -16.04
C LEU A 252 -0.82 0.50 -16.75
N ILE A 253 -1.78 1.38 -16.55
CA ILE A 253 -1.72 2.80 -16.94
C ILE A 253 -1.31 3.61 -15.72
N TYR A 254 -0.10 4.19 -15.78
CA TYR A 254 0.46 5.01 -14.70
C TYR A 254 0.43 6.49 -15.06
N LEU A 255 -0.40 7.26 -14.35
CA LEU A 255 -0.61 8.69 -14.60
C LEU A 255 0.46 9.53 -13.90
N LYS A 256 1.48 9.95 -14.65
CA LYS A 256 2.53 10.86 -14.18
C LYS A 256 2.01 12.30 -14.11
N GLY A 257 2.49 13.06 -13.12
CA GLY A 257 2.10 14.47 -12.92
C GLY A 257 0.72 14.65 -12.28
N TYR A 258 0.05 13.57 -11.92
CA TYR A 258 -1.27 13.59 -11.27
C TYR A 258 -1.19 14.21 -9.88
N LEU A 259 -0.18 13.88 -9.11
CA LEU A 259 -0.01 14.34 -7.73
C LEU A 259 0.06 15.88 -7.64
N LEU A 260 0.77 16.52 -8.54
CA LEU A 260 0.96 17.99 -8.59
C LEU A 260 -0.13 18.72 -9.37
N ALA A 261 -1.03 17.99 -10.03
CA ALA A 261 -2.07 18.58 -10.87
C ALA A 261 -3.19 19.23 -10.05
N SER A 262 -3.86 20.23 -10.63
CA SER A 262 -5.09 20.77 -10.07
C SER A 262 -6.23 19.75 -10.09
N PRO A 263 -7.27 19.87 -9.25
CA PRO A 263 -8.41 18.96 -9.28
C PRO A 263 -9.04 18.79 -10.68
N SER A 264 -9.22 19.88 -11.43
CA SER A 264 -9.74 19.83 -12.80
C SER A 264 -8.82 19.09 -13.76
N THR A 265 -7.51 19.28 -13.64
CA THR A 265 -6.52 18.54 -14.43
C THR A 265 -6.52 17.05 -14.08
N ARG A 266 -6.67 16.67 -12.80
CA ARG A 266 -6.80 15.28 -12.37
C ARG A 266 -8.01 14.59 -12.98
N VAL A 267 -9.16 15.26 -12.97
CA VAL A 267 -10.38 14.79 -13.64
C VAL A 267 -10.14 14.53 -15.11
N ARG A 268 -9.52 15.48 -15.82
CA ARG A 268 -9.18 15.35 -17.25
C ARG A 268 -8.24 14.16 -17.51
N LEU A 269 -7.16 14.01 -16.73
CA LEU A 269 -6.21 12.92 -16.88
C LEU A 269 -6.87 11.54 -16.70
N LEU A 270 -7.77 11.40 -15.71
CA LEU A 270 -8.53 10.17 -15.49
C LEU A 270 -9.46 9.90 -16.67
N LYS A 271 -10.21 10.91 -17.12
CA LYS A 271 -11.12 10.79 -18.26
C LYS A 271 -10.37 10.34 -19.52
N GLU A 272 -9.27 10.99 -19.88
CA GLU A 272 -8.44 10.63 -21.02
C GLU A 272 -7.89 9.19 -20.94
N ALA A 273 -7.51 8.73 -19.74
CA ALA A 273 -7.03 7.37 -19.55
C ALA A 273 -8.16 6.33 -19.73
N ILE A 274 -9.36 6.62 -19.23
CA ILE A 274 -10.54 5.76 -19.37
C ILE A 274 -10.99 5.71 -20.84
N GLU A 275 -11.07 6.86 -21.53
CA GLU A 275 -11.43 6.95 -22.94
C GLU A 275 -10.50 6.14 -23.85
N LYS A 276 -9.20 6.05 -23.52
CA LYS A 276 -8.24 5.21 -24.25
C LYS A 276 -8.54 3.72 -24.13
N ILE A 277 -9.17 3.30 -23.04
CA ILE A 277 -9.57 1.91 -22.82
C ILE A 277 -10.89 1.61 -23.54
N CYS A 278 -11.80 2.58 -23.63
CA CYS A 278 -13.08 2.43 -24.32
C CYS A 278 -12.98 2.32 -25.86
N LYS A 279 -11.86 2.74 -26.44
CA LYS A 279 -11.56 2.68 -27.90
C LYS A 279 -10.96 1.37 -28.31
#